data_2b150c98c591466db2580c1a0f5a1736
#
_entry.id   2b150c98c591466db2580c1a0f5a1736
#
_cell.length_a   1.000
_cell.length_b   1.000
_cell.length_c   1.000
_cell.angle_alpha   90.00
_cell.angle_beta   90.00
_cell.angle_gamma   90.00
#
_symmetry.space_group_name_H-M   'P 1'
#
loop_
_entity.id
_entity.type
_entity.pdbx_description
1 polymer ?
#
loop_
_entity_poly.entity_id
_entity_poly.type
_entity_poly.pdbx_seq_one_letter_code
_entity_poly.pdbx_strand_id
1 'polypeptide(L)'
;MKLPALSLVVTWCLFLTACSTSQKDFRPDRKYAPEQLKKDYRVFRGVLEAWHPSLYWYTSRDSMNYYFDRGYSQITDSMTEPQFRTILSYVIAQVDCGHTSIRYSKAYSHYLDTARLRQFPLILKFWPDTMVVAANLNRRDSVLRRGTPIASINGRSPRQLTDTLFPYIVTDGYNLTGKYQYLSTGLHFSSWYKELLGYTDTFEIGYLDTAGVLRQTRIPIYDPRGDTVRRSLGRSLQPGTVQRGPGPAQRMRSPGRRARKRRELLLTRNLQVDSASHTAFLTLNTFEHGYHLRAFFRHSFGVLAEQHVRNLVIDVRSNGGGDASLSTVLTRYLIDKKFKLADSLYAVRRHSRYDRYINNGFLYSFLTFIASSRRPDGKYHFGYFERHYFRPYRNDHFDGQVYILTGGNSFSATCLFAGALKGQSNVTLVGEETGGAYYGNTAWMIPDVTLPETKVRFRLPRFRLVVDRQREKNGLGIQPDVPALPSAEAIGKGLDFKTARAKELIRLHSSGQ
;
A
#
# COMPACT_ATOMS: atom_id res chain seq x y z
N MET A 1 -39.03 29.67 -38.32
CA MET A 1 -39.16 29.28 -36.92
C MET A 1 -37.97 28.41 -36.54
N LYS A 2 -36.91 29.03 -36.01
CA LYS A 2 -35.73 28.32 -35.46
C LYS A 2 -35.33 29.00 -34.15
N LEU A 3 -35.81 28.45 -33.03
CA LEU A 3 -35.31 28.76 -31.68
C LEU A 3 -35.93 27.71 -30.73
N PRO A 4 -35.20 26.66 -30.32
CA PRO A 4 -35.03 26.44 -28.90
C PRO A 4 -33.68 25.77 -28.50
N ALA A 5 -32.63 25.73 -29.35
CA ALA A 5 -31.37 25.07 -28.98
C ALA A 5 -30.47 25.93 -28.10
N LEU A 6 -30.65 27.26 -28.10
CA LEU A 6 -29.77 28.16 -27.33
C LEU A 6 -30.14 28.23 -25.84
N SER A 7 -31.40 28.00 -25.47
CA SER A 7 -31.85 28.00 -24.07
C SER A 7 -31.36 26.80 -23.24
N LEU A 8 -31.18 25.64 -23.87
CA LEU A 8 -30.71 24.42 -23.15
C LEU A 8 -29.22 24.49 -22.81
N VAL A 9 -28.42 25.13 -23.65
CA VAL A 9 -26.95 25.25 -23.40
C VAL A 9 -26.67 26.26 -22.30
N VAL A 10 -27.42 27.35 -22.19
CA VAL A 10 -27.27 28.36 -21.13
C VAL A 10 -27.70 27.81 -19.76
N THR A 11 -28.72 26.96 -19.71
CA THR A 11 -29.19 26.33 -18.46
C THR A 11 -28.20 25.27 -17.97
N TRP A 12 -27.47 24.59 -18.85
CA TRP A 12 -26.45 23.61 -18.49
C TRP A 12 -25.13 24.23 -17.97
N CYS A 13 -24.79 25.43 -18.49
CA CYS A 13 -23.62 26.18 -18.01
C CYS A 13 -23.79 26.80 -16.61
N LEU A 14 -25.04 27.06 -16.18
CA LEU A 14 -25.31 27.61 -14.83
C LEU A 14 -25.23 26.59 -13.71
N PHE A 15 -25.25 25.29 -13.99
CA PHE A 15 -25.05 24.22 -12.98
C PHE A 15 -23.59 23.88 -12.70
N LEU A 16 -22.62 24.43 -13.45
CA LEU A 16 -21.18 24.14 -13.26
C LEU A 16 -20.45 25.11 -12.31
N THR A 17 -21.12 26.13 -11.78
CA THR A 17 -20.47 27.13 -10.90
C THR A 17 -20.71 26.95 -9.41
N ALA A 18 -21.34 25.86 -8.96
CA ALA A 18 -21.75 25.68 -7.56
C ALA A 18 -20.83 24.79 -6.71
N CYS A 19 -19.56 24.58 -7.09
CA CYS A 19 -18.64 23.70 -6.34
C CYS A 19 -17.27 24.31 -6.00
N SER A 20 -17.17 25.60 -5.66
CA SER A 20 -15.86 26.15 -5.25
C SER A 20 -15.83 26.97 -3.95
N THR A 21 -16.83 26.85 -3.07
CA THR A 21 -16.95 27.73 -1.90
C THR A 21 -16.51 27.14 -0.56
N SER A 22 -15.89 25.95 -0.48
CA SER A 22 -15.60 25.32 0.82
C SER A 22 -14.14 25.34 1.29
N GLN A 23 -13.23 25.98 0.57
CA GLN A 23 -11.79 25.96 0.93
C GLN A 23 -11.33 27.10 1.84
N LYS A 24 -12.10 28.20 1.95
CA LYS A 24 -11.71 29.38 2.73
C LYS A 24 -11.89 29.23 4.26
N ASP A 25 -12.72 28.31 4.74
CA ASP A 25 -13.07 28.18 6.16
C ASP A 25 -12.63 26.85 6.78
N PHE A 26 -11.67 26.14 6.19
CA PHE A 26 -11.18 24.90 6.76
C PHE A 26 -10.35 25.14 8.03
N ARG A 27 -10.77 24.53 9.15
CA ARG A 27 -10.06 24.54 10.44
C ARG A 27 -9.69 23.10 10.82
N PRO A 28 -8.39 22.77 10.96
CA PRO A 28 -7.94 21.41 11.28
C PRO A 28 -8.35 20.96 12.69
N ASP A 29 -8.63 21.90 13.57
CA ASP A 29 -9.07 21.72 14.97
C ASP A 29 -10.60 21.76 15.14
N ARG A 30 -11.36 21.91 14.04
CA ARG A 30 -12.82 21.90 14.08
C ARG A 30 -13.33 20.63 14.76
N LYS A 31 -14.20 20.81 15.76
CA LYS A 31 -14.94 19.73 16.42
C LYS A 31 -16.33 19.58 15.82
N TYR A 32 -16.78 18.34 15.73
CA TYR A 32 -18.14 17.95 15.32
C TYR A 32 -18.91 17.48 16.53
N ALA A 33 -20.18 17.86 16.64
CA ALA A 33 -21.05 17.45 17.75
C ALA A 33 -21.30 15.93 17.76
N PRO A 34 -21.56 15.31 18.92
CA PRO A 34 -21.81 13.87 19.03
C PRO A 34 -22.89 13.36 18.08
N GLU A 35 -23.97 14.12 17.86
CA GLU A 35 -25.07 13.74 16.97
C GLU A 35 -24.63 13.64 15.52
N GLN A 36 -23.76 14.56 15.07
CA GLN A 36 -23.16 14.53 13.72
C GLN A 36 -22.25 13.32 13.55
N LEU A 37 -21.39 13.06 14.54
CA LEU A 37 -20.47 11.92 14.56
C LEU A 37 -21.23 10.58 14.59
N LYS A 38 -22.27 10.47 15.44
CA LYS A 38 -23.13 9.28 15.52
C LYS A 38 -23.91 9.05 14.21
N LYS A 39 -24.34 10.13 13.54
CA LYS A 39 -24.98 10.03 12.22
C LYS A 39 -24.00 9.46 11.19
N ASP A 40 -22.78 9.98 11.13
CA ASP A 40 -21.72 9.47 10.25
C ASP A 40 -21.37 8.02 10.58
N TYR A 41 -21.29 7.67 11.86
CA TYR A 41 -20.99 6.32 12.29
C TYR A 41 -22.07 5.31 11.88
N ARG A 42 -23.36 5.67 12.00
CA ARG A 42 -24.47 4.81 11.50
C ARG A 42 -24.40 4.61 9.99
N VAL A 43 -24.01 5.63 9.22
CA VAL A 43 -23.77 5.49 7.78
C VAL A 43 -22.58 4.58 7.51
N PHE A 44 -21.47 4.76 8.24
CA PHE A 44 -20.27 3.93 8.13
C PHE A 44 -20.59 2.44 8.35
N ARG A 45 -21.21 2.09 9.47
CA ARG A 45 -21.65 0.72 9.77
C ARG A 45 -22.60 0.17 8.70
N GLY A 46 -23.65 0.92 8.37
CA GLY A 46 -24.65 0.47 7.41
C GLY A 46 -24.11 0.27 5.99
N VAL A 47 -23.13 1.06 5.56
CA VAL A 47 -22.44 0.85 4.28
C VAL A 47 -21.63 -0.44 4.31
N LEU A 48 -20.86 -0.69 5.37
CA LEU A 48 -20.06 -1.91 5.50
C LEU A 48 -20.94 -3.15 5.54
N GLU A 49 -21.99 -3.16 6.34
CA GLU A 49 -22.95 -4.28 6.43
C GLU A 49 -23.68 -4.54 5.10
N ALA A 50 -23.98 -3.48 4.35
CA ALA A 50 -24.69 -3.63 3.09
C ALA A 50 -23.79 -4.09 1.94
N TRP A 51 -22.53 -3.65 1.90
CA TRP A 51 -21.73 -3.74 0.71
C TRP A 51 -20.45 -4.55 0.81
N HIS A 52 -19.85 -4.66 2.02
CA HIS A 52 -18.53 -5.27 2.14
C HIS A 52 -18.61 -6.80 2.05
N PRO A 53 -18.11 -7.46 0.98
CA PRO A 53 -18.36 -8.89 0.75
C PRO A 53 -17.57 -9.80 1.68
N SER A 54 -16.62 -9.25 2.44
CA SER A 54 -15.79 -9.99 3.39
C SER A 54 -15.86 -9.43 4.81
N LEU A 55 -16.95 -8.73 5.15
CA LEU A 55 -17.10 -8.12 6.48
C LEU A 55 -16.96 -9.14 7.61
N TYR A 56 -17.38 -10.38 7.34
CA TYR A 56 -17.36 -11.49 8.30
C TYR A 56 -16.47 -12.65 7.81
N TRP A 57 -15.40 -12.33 7.06
CA TRP A 57 -14.56 -13.37 6.45
C TRP A 57 -13.52 -13.94 7.42
N TYR A 58 -12.89 -13.06 8.19
CA TYR A 58 -11.88 -13.39 9.19
C TYR A 58 -12.41 -13.19 10.62
N THR A 59 -13.26 -12.22 10.82
CA THR A 59 -13.89 -11.87 12.10
C THR A 59 -15.35 -12.29 12.10
N SER A 60 -15.81 -12.96 13.16
CA SER A 60 -17.21 -13.41 13.27
C SER A 60 -18.19 -12.23 13.28
N ARG A 61 -19.46 -12.51 12.97
CA ARG A 61 -20.50 -11.48 13.00
C ARG A 61 -20.66 -10.88 14.42
N ASP A 62 -20.61 -11.70 15.44
CA ASP A 62 -20.76 -11.26 16.83
C ASP A 62 -19.59 -10.40 17.28
N SER A 63 -18.36 -10.81 16.92
CA SER A 63 -17.17 -10.00 17.16
C SER A 63 -17.21 -8.66 16.42
N MET A 64 -17.65 -8.65 15.15
CA MET A 64 -17.80 -7.39 14.41
C MET A 64 -18.88 -6.49 15.00
N ASN A 65 -20.01 -7.05 15.46
CA ASN A 65 -21.05 -6.29 16.18
C ASN A 65 -20.48 -5.66 17.45
N TYR A 66 -19.73 -6.45 18.25
CA TYR A 66 -19.04 -5.92 19.42
C TYR A 66 -18.12 -4.74 19.09
N TYR A 67 -17.31 -4.84 18.03
CA TYR A 67 -16.43 -3.74 17.61
C TYR A 67 -17.21 -2.53 17.10
N PHE A 68 -18.30 -2.73 16.38
CA PHE A 68 -19.19 -1.64 15.97
C PHE A 68 -19.81 -0.93 17.19
N ASP A 69 -20.34 -1.69 18.14
CA ASP A 69 -20.99 -1.12 19.31
C ASP A 69 -19.99 -0.41 20.23
N ARG A 70 -18.79 -0.98 20.41
CA ARG A 70 -17.68 -0.35 21.12
C ARG A 70 -17.25 0.97 20.46
N GLY A 71 -17.09 0.99 19.13
CA GLY A 71 -16.75 2.23 18.43
C GLY A 71 -17.83 3.30 18.54
N TYR A 72 -19.11 2.92 18.50
CA TYR A 72 -20.22 3.83 18.69
C TYR A 72 -20.25 4.42 20.10
N SER A 73 -20.01 3.60 21.13
CA SER A 73 -20.03 4.04 22.55
C SER A 73 -18.90 5.01 22.89
N GLN A 74 -17.80 5.04 22.12
CA GLN A 74 -16.72 6.02 22.31
C GLN A 74 -17.10 7.43 21.86
N ILE A 75 -18.22 7.61 21.14
CA ILE A 75 -18.69 8.92 20.68
C ILE A 75 -19.54 9.56 21.78
N THR A 76 -18.89 10.09 22.80
CA THR A 76 -19.54 10.72 23.97
C THR A 76 -19.54 12.24 23.88
N ASP A 77 -18.51 12.81 23.24
CA ASP A 77 -18.23 14.24 23.20
C ASP A 77 -17.97 14.75 21.78
N SER A 78 -17.87 16.08 21.65
CA SER A 78 -17.46 16.72 20.39
C SER A 78 -16.00 16.37 20.06
N MET A 79 -15.74 15.85 18.86
CA MET A 79 -14.43 15.37 18.42
C MET A 79 -13.95 16.08 17.16
N THR A 80 -12.64 16.21 17.03
CA THR A 80 -12.00 16.59 15.78
C THR A 80 -12.05 15.45 14.76
N GLU A 81 -11.81 15.78 13.48
CA GLU A 81 -11.75 14.76 12.41
C GLU A 81 -10.70 13.66 12.70
N PRO A 82 -9.44 13.95 13.15
CA PRO A 82 -8.47 12.91 13.53
C PRO A 82 -8.97 11.98 14.65
N GLN A 83 -9.57 12.52 15.72
CA GLN A 83 -10.11 11.71 16.82
C GLN A 83 -11.20 10.76 16.35
N PHE A 84 -12.15 11.26 15.56
CA PHE A 84 -13.22 10.42 14.99
C PHE A 84 -12.65 9.36 14.02
N ARG A 85 -11.69 9.77 13.17
CA ARG A 85 -10.99 8.86 12.27
C ARG A 85 -10.31 7.71 13.02
N THR A 86 -9.72 7.99 14.18
CA THR A 86 -9.09 6.96 15.02
C THR A 86 -10.11 5.89 15.45
N ILE A 87 -11.30 6.27 15.90
CA ILE A 87 -12.38 5.33 16.22
C ILE A 87 -12.75 4.48 15.01
N LEU A 88 -12.99 5.11 13.87
CA LEU A 88 -13.32 4.39 12.62
C LEU A 88 -12.21 3.45 12.18
N SER A 89 -10.93 3.87 12.32
CA SER A 89 -9.76 3.08 11.94
C SER A 89 -9.61 1.83 12.81
N TYR A 90 -9.87 1.93 14.10
CA TYR A 90 -9.90 0.77 14.99
C TYR A 90 -10.94 -0.25 14.52
N VAL A 91 -12.16 0.17 14.27
CA VAL A 91 -13.26 -0.73 13.87
C VAL A 91 -13.00 -1.36 12.51
N ILE A 92 -12.53 -0.56 11.53
CA ILE A 92 -12.31 -1.08 10.17
C ILE A 92 -11.12 -2.03 10.08
N ALA A 93 -10.12 -1.88 10.96
CA ALA A 93 -8.99 -2.79 11.04
C ALA A 93 -9.39 -4.21 11.47
N GLN A 94 -10.50 -4.34 12.23
CA GLN A 94 -11.01 -5.65 12.66
C GLN A 94 -11.73 -6.43 11.53
N VAL A 95 -11.93 -5.82 10.37
CA VAL A 95 -12.45 -6.51 9.17
C VAL A 95 -11.37 -7.39 8.53
N ASP A 96 -10.09 -7.13 8.86
CA ASP A 96 -8.93 -7.81 8.29
C ASP A 96 -8.92 -7.80 6.75
N CYS A 97 -9.21 -6.62 6.18
CA CYS A 97 -9.20 -6.36 4.76
C CYS A 97 -8.28 -5.15 4.43
N GLY A 98 -7.13 -5.41 3.85
CA GLY A 98 -6.14 -4.38 3.51
C GLY A 98 -6.60 -3.37 2.44
N HIS A 99 -7.65 -3.70 1.69
CA HIS A 99 -8.24 -2.78 0.71
C HIS A 99 -9.29 -1.84 1.31
N THR A 100 -9.67 -2.02 2.57
CA THR A 100 -10.67 -1.21 3.29
C THR A 100 -9.98 -0.34 4.31
N SER A 101 -9.88 0.96 4.07
CA SER A 101 -9.11 1.88 4.93
C SER A 101 -9.79 3.22 5.08
N ILE A 102 -9.65 3.84 6.27
CA ILE A 102 -10.15 5.18 6.54
C ILE A 102 -9.20 6.23 5.97
N ARG A 103 -9.77 7.25 5.37
CA ARG A 103 -9.07 8.42 4.81
C ARG A 103 -9.63 9.68 5.42
N TYR A 104 -8.80 10.66 5.57
CA TYR A 104 -9.25 12.02 5.91
C TYR A 104 -10.20 12.59 4.84
N SER A 105 -10.99 13.58 5.21
CA SER A 105 -11.72 14.42 4.26
C SER A 105 -10.75 15.00 3.22
N LYS A 106 -11.25 15.41 2.07
CA LYS A 106 -10.41 16.05 1.04
C LYS A 106 -9.73 17.32 1.57
N ALA A 107 -10.46 18.11 2.38
CA ALA A 107 -9.95 19.35 2.96
C ALA A 107 -8.82 19.06 3.96
N TYR A 108 -9.00 18.07 4.86
CA TYR A 108 -7.97 17.69 5.81
C TYR A 108 -6.73 17.08 5.11
N SER A 109 -6.93 16.25 4.08
CA SER A 109 -5.83 15.71 3.26
C SER A 109 -5.02 16.83 2.61
N HIS A 110 -5.69 17.83 2.02
CA HIS A 110 -5.01 18.99 1.44
C HIS A 110 -4.20 19.79 2.47
N TYR A 111 -4.76 19.98 3.68
CA TYR A 111 -4.03 20.59 4.79
C TYR A 111 -2.76 19.80 5.14
N LEU A 112 -2.85 18.46 5.28
CA LEU A 112 -1.68 17.63 5.58
C LEU A 112 -0.60 17.70 4.49
N ASP A 113 -1.01 17.80 3.21
CA ASP A 113 -0.09 17.89 2.08
C ASP A 113 0.66 19.23 2.01
N THR A 114 0.07 20.29 2.56
CA THR A 114 0.59 21.67 2.47
C THR A 114 1.23 22.16 3.77
N ALA A 115 0.74 21.70 4.91
CA ALA A 115 1.22 22.13 6.23
C ALA A 115 2.58 21.51 6.57
N ARG A 116 3.45 22.33 7.18
CA ARG A 116 4.73 21.87 7.74
C ARG A 116 4.52 21.45 9.19
N LEU A 117 4.02 20.23 9.38
CA LEU A 117 3.74 19.72 10.71
C LEU A 117 4.99 19.13 11.38
N ARG A 118 5.07 19.28 12.69
CA ARG A 118 6.09 18.61 13.53
C ARG A 118 5.94 17.10 13.39
N GLN A 119 7.05 16.37 13.43
CA GLN A 119 7.10 14.94 13.14
C GLN A 119 8.01 14.21 14.14
N PHE A 120 7.74 12.94 14.41
CA PHE A 120 8.69 12.09 15.11
C PHE A 120 10.02 12.09 14.35
N PRO A 121 11.17 12.27 15.04
CA PRO A 121 12.44 12.59 14.39
C PRO A 121 13.08 11.43 13.61
N LEU A 122 12.66 10.17 13.85
CA LEU A 122 13.28 9.01 13.24
C LEU A 122 12.31 8.33 12.25
N ILE A 123 12.83 7.89 11.12
CA ILE A 123 12.20 6.90 10.26
C ILE A 123 12.75 5.55 10.67
N LEU A 124 11.86 4.64 11.05
CA LEU A 124 12.21 3.35 11.61
C LEU A 124 11.84 2.21 10.67
N LYS A 125 12.65 1.16 10.63
CA LYS A 125 12.29 -0.13 10.05
C LYS A 125 11.87 -1.06 11.19
N PHE A 126 10.68 -1.66 11.06
CA PHE A 126 10.07 -2.57 12.01
C PHE A 126 10.07 -4.01 11.50
N TRP A 127 10.29 -4.96 12.40
CA TRP A 127 9.97 -6.39 12.27
C TRP A 127 9.74 -6.96 13.67
N PRO A 128 9.36 -8.24 13.86
CA PRO A 128 9.00 -8.75 15.19
C PRO A 128 10.01 -8.35 16.28
N ASP A 129 9.49 -7.73 17.34
CA ASP A 129 10.20 -7.26 18.53
C ASP A 129 11.42 -6.35 18.27
N THR A 130 11.52 -5.78 17.07
CA THR A 130 12.70 -5.02 16.67
C THR A 130 12.30 -3.74 15.92
N MET A 131 13.01 -2.67 16.19
CA MET A 131 12.99 -1.44 15.38
C MET A 131 14.41 -0.88 15.23
N VAL A 132 14.73 -0.41 14.02
CA VAL A 132 16.06 0.10 13.66
C VAL A 132 15.93 1.42 12.93
N VAL A 133 16.84 2.36 13.18
CA VAL A 133 16.87 3.64 12.48
C VAL A 133 17.16 3.43 11.00
N ALA A 134 16.18 3.76 10.14
CA ALA A 134 16.36 3.82 8.69
C ALA A 134 16.85 5.19 8.23
N ALA A 135 16.38 6.26 8.89
CA ALA A 135 16.88 7.63 8.70
C ALA A 135 16.58 8.49 9.92
N ASN A 136 17.43 9.47 10.18
CA ASN A 136 17.23 10.49 11.20
C ASN A 136 16.97 11.84 10.52
N LEU A 137 15.83 12.47 10.84
CA LEU A 137 15.45 13.78 10.29
C LEU A 137 16.26 14.90 10.93
N ASN A 138 16.68 14.74 12.19
CA ASN A 138 17.58 15.65 12.90
C ASN A 138 19.05 15.35 12.51
N ARG A 139 19.49 15.88 11.40
CA ARG A 139 20.78 15.58 10.76
C ARG A 139 22.02 15.91 11.61
N ARG A 140 21.86 16.75 12.63
CA ARG A 140 22.96 17.09 13.56
C ARG A 140 23.15 16.04 14.65
N ASP A 141 22.18 15.12 14.80
CA ASP A 141 22.32 14.02 15.74
C ASP A 141 23.36 13.00 15.22
N SER A 142 24.41 12.83 15.98
CA SER A 142 25.51 11.91 15.68
C SER A 142 25.35 10.54 16.37
N VAL A 143 24.35 10.37 17.24
CA VAL A 143 24.13 9.17 18.05
C VAL A 143 23.21 8.19 17.32
N LEU A 144 22.00 8.62 16.96
CA LEU A 144 20.99 7.78 16.35
C LEU A 144 21.17 7.72 14.84
N ARG A 145 22.18 6.99 14.39
CA ARG A 145 22.52 6.83 12.97
C ARG A 145 21.72 5.72 12.31
N ARG A 146 21.71 5.70 10.99
CA ARG A 146 21.16 4.59 10.20
C ARG A 146 21.77 3.26 10.66
N GLY A 147 20.93 2.27 10.93
CA GLY A 147 21.33 0.96 11.44
C GLY A 147 21.34 0.84 12.96
N THR A 148 21.17 1.95 13.72
CA THR A 148 21.10 1.88 15.18
C THR A 148 19.84 1.15 15.63
N PRO A 149 19.95 0.03 16.39
CA PRO A 149 18.81 -0.64 16.98
C PRO A 149 18.21 0.21 18.12
N ILE A 150 16.89 0.36 18.12
CA ILE A 150 16.16 1.10 19.15
C ILE A 150 15.49 0.13 20.11
N ALA A 151 15.82 0.22 21.37
CA ALA A 151 15.28 -0.62 22.44
C ALA A 151 13.98 -0.05 23.02
N SER A 152 13.84 1.29 23.07
CA SER A 152 12.62 1.92 23.58
C SER A 152 12.43 3.36 23.06
N ILE A 153 11.19 3.83 23.06
CA ILE A 153 10.79 5.21 22.81
C ILE A 153 9.88 5.63 23.97
N ASN A 154 10.30 6.62 24.76
CA ASN A 154 9.60 7.05 25.97
C ASN A 154 9.24 5.84 26.88
N GLY A 155 10.19 4.97 27.12
CA GLY A 155 10.04 3.75 27.94
C GLY A 155 9.29 2.59 27.28
N ARG A 156 8.69 2.75 26.09
CA ARG A 156 7.94 1.69 25.40
C ARG A 156 8.85 0.89 24.47
N SER A 157 8.87 -0.44 24.64
CA SER A 157 9.60 -1.37 23.77
C SER A 157 9.00 -1.44 22.35
N PRO A 158 9.70 -2.00 21.34
CA PRO A 158 9.17 -2.24 20.00
C PRO A 158 7.84 -2.99 20.02
N ARG A 159 7.76 -4.05 20.85
CA ARG A 159 6.54 -4.87 20.99
C ARG A 159 5.37 -4.05 21.57
N GLN A 160 5.60 -3.32 22.66
CA GLN A 160 4.55 -2.47 23.24
C GLN A 160 4.04 -1.40 22.28
N LEU A 161 4.92 -0.84 21.43
CA LEU A 161 4.53 0.11 20.40
C LEU A 161 3.70 -0.58 19.31
N THR A 162 4.14 -1.73 18.81
CA THR A 162 3.37 -2.45 17.78
C THR A 162 2.03 -2.96 18.30
N ASP A 163 1.97 -3.48 19.53
CA ASP A 163 0.71 -3.89 20.17
C ASP A 163 -0.28 -2.73 20.32
N THR A 164 0.24 -1.51 20.57
CA THR A 164 -0.59 -0.29 20.64
C THR A 164 -1.09 0.17 19.26
N LEU A 165 -0.26 0.05 18.21
CA LEU A 165 -0.53 0.64 16.88
C LEU A 165 -1.26 -0.32 15.94
N PHE A 166 -0.96 -1.62 15.97
CA PHE A 166 -1.50 -2.62 15.04
C PHE A 166 -3.02 -2.76 15.03
N PRO A 167 -3.75 -2.56 16.15
CA PRO A 167 -5.21 -2.57 16.13
C PRO A 167 -5.87 -1.51 15.24
N TYR A 168 -5.11 -0.52 14.76
CA TYR A 168 -5.58 0.58 13.90
C TYR A 168 -5.12 0.44 12.44
N ILE A 169 -4.28 -0.56 12.14
CA ILE A 169 -3.67 -0.77 10.83
C ILE A 169 -4.34 -1.95 10.13
N VAL A 170 -4.90 -1.67 8.97
CA VAL A 170 -5.56 -2.68 8.13
C VAL A 170 -4.54 -3.61 7.46
N THR A 171 -4.92 -4.88 7.31
CA THR A 171 -4.15 -5.89 6.56
C THR A 171 -5.12 -6.91 5.94
N ASP A 172 -4.68 -7.75 5.02
CA ASP A 172 -5.46 -8.88 4.55
C ASP A 172 -5.26 -10.08 5.50
N GLY A 173 -6.30 -10.47 6.20
CA GLY A 173 -6.27 -11.54 7.19
C GLY A 173 -5.34 -11.22 8.37
N TYR A 174 -4.56 -12.20 8.79
CA TYR A 174 -3.70 -12.14 9.98
C TYR A 174 -2.24 -11.76 9.65
N ASN A 175 -2.00 -11.19 8.48
CA ASN A 175 -0.68 -10.85 7.98
C ASN A 175 -0.05 -9.70 8.77
N LEU A 176 0.98 -9.98 9.55
CA LEU A 176 1.72 -8.97 10.31
C LEU A 176 2.82 -8.30 9.49
N THR A 177 3.38 -8.98 8.49
CA THR A 177 4.46 -8.46 7.63
C THR A 177 4.03 -7.17 6.93
N GLY A 178 2.77 -7.11 6.47
CA GLY A 178 2.16 -5.89 5.92
C GLY A 178 2.09 -4.77 6.94
N LYS A 179 1.71 -5.04 8.20
CA LYS A 179 1.62 -4.05 9.28
C LYS A 179 3.00 -3.50 9.66
N TYR A 180 4.01 -4.37 9.82
CA TYR A 180 5.40 -3.95 10.07
C TYR A 180 5.92 -3.08 8.92
N GLN A 181 5.69 -3.50 7.68
CA GLN A 181 6.12 -2.73 6.52
C GLN A 181 5.38 -1.40 6.40
N TYR A 182 4.10 -1.33 6.74
CA TYR A 182 3.33 -0.09 6.78
C TYR A 182 3.96 0.91 7.76
N LEU A 183 4.25 0.50 9.00
CA LEU A 183 4.93 1.37 9.99
C LEU A 183 6.33 1.79 9.52
N SER A 184 7.02 0.94 8.75
CA SER A 184 8.36 1.20 8.23
C SER A 184 8.37 2.16 7.03
N THR A 185 7.21 2.55 6.50
CA THR A 185 7.09 3.33 5.27
C THR A 185 6.80 4.80 5.57
N GLY A 186 7.67 5.70 5.09
CA GLY A 186 7.44 7.14 5.17
C GLY A 186 7.22 7.63 6.60
N LEU A 187 6.13 8.35 6.82
CA LEU A 187 5.79 8.95 8.12
C LEU A 187 4.62 8.22 8.83
N HIS A 188 4.30 6.99 8.43
CA HIS A 188 3.13 6.30 9.00
C HIS A 188 3.29 6.06 10.50
N PHE A 189 4.49 5.61 10.94
CA PHE A 189 4.77 5.49 12.38
C PHE A 189 4.60 6.83 13.10
N SER A 190 5.20 7.90 12.57
CA SER A 190 5.10 9.25 13.13
C SER A 190 3.64 9.70 13.29
N SER A 191 2.81 9.47 12.26
CA SER A 191 1.40 9.85 12.28
C SER A 191 0.60 9.07 13.34
N TRP A 192 0.74 7.75 13.38
CA TRP A 192 0.03 6.92 14.35
C TRP A 192 0.53 7.13 15.77
N TYR A 193 1.84 7.33 15.97
CA TYR A 193 2.40 7.70 17.27
C TYR A 193 1.74 8.98 17.79
N LYS A 194 1.65 10.02 16.93
CA LYS A 194 0.99 11.28 17.28
C LYS A 194 -0.48 11.09 17.66
N GLU A 195 -1.23 10.31 16.85
CA GLU A 195 -2.67 10.16 17.04
C GLU A 195 -3.03 9.36 18.29
N LEU A 196 -2.23 8.38 18.68
CA LEU A 196 -2.53 7.48 19.79
C LEU A 196 -1.78 7.79 21.09
N LEU A 197 -0.55 8.28 20.99
CA LEU A 197 0.34 8.51 22.14
C LEU A 197 0.62 10.00 22.38
N GLY A 198 0.37 10.84 21.37
CA GLY A 198 0.73 12.26 21.42
C GLY A 198 2.21 12.51 21.16
N TYR A 199 2.55 13.79 20.95
CA TYR A 199 3.95 14.22 20.83
C TYR A 199 4.39 14.97 22.08
N THR A 200 5.64 14.74 22.46
CA THR A 200 6.42 15.56 23.38
C THR A 200 7.42 16.41 22.60
N ASP A 201 7.95 17.47 23.21
CA ASP A 201 8.99 18.29 22.55
C ASP A 201 10.31 17.54 22.39
N THR A 202 10.55 16.56 23.27
CA THR A 202 11.74 15.70 23.29
C THR A 202 11.33 14.27 23.55
N PHE A 203 11.91 13.31 22.82
CA PHE A 203 11.72 11.88 23.01
C PHE A 203 12.94 11.29 23.71
N GLU A 204 12.68 10.45 24.72
CA GLU A 204 13.69 9.61 25.34
C GLU A 204 13.85 8.32 24.53
N ILE A 205 15.05 8.01 24.07
CA ILE A 205 15.35 6.88 23.20
C ILE A 205 16.36 5.96 23.87
N GLY A 206 15.92 4.75 24.19
CA GLY A 206 16.80 3.64 24.51
C GLY A 206 17.31 2.99 23.22
N TYR A 207 18.62 2.79 23.10
CA TYR A 207 19.24 2.22 21.90
C TYR A 207 20.41 1.30 22.25
N LEU A 208 20.79 0.41 21.34
CA LEU A 208 22.00 -0.38 21.47
C LEU A 208 23.15 0.32 20.74
N ASP A 209 24.26 0.53 21.45
CA ASP A 209 25.49 1.07 20.85
C ASP A 209 26.19 0.02 19.98
N THR A 210 27.34 0.36 19.39
CA THR A 210 28.11 -0.54 18.52
C THR A 210 28.67 -1.75 19.23
N ALA A 211 28.76 -1.70 20.57
CA ALA A 211 29.17 -2.83 21.41
C ALA A 211 27.98 -3.68 21.91
N GLY A 212 26.75 -3.32 21.49
CA GLY A 212 25.52 -3.98 21.93
C GLY A 212 25.05 -3.58 23.33
N VAL A 213 25.65 -2.54 23.92
CA VAL A 213 25.29 -2.06 25.25
C VAL A 213 24.10 -1.12 25.16
N LEU A 214 23.13 -1.33 26.07
CA LEU A 214 21.96 -0.45 26.16
C LEU A 214 22.36 0.94 26.66
N ARG A 215 22.02 1.96 25.89
CA ARG A 215 22.24 3.37 26.18
C ARG A 215 20.94 4.14 26.09
N GLN A 216 20.93 5.34 26.66
CA GLN A 216 19.82 6.28 26.56
C GLN A 216 20.30 7.62 26.00
N THR A 217 19.44 8.25 25.20
CA THR A 217 19.65 9.61 24.69
C THR A 217 18.32 10.32 24.56
N ARG A 218 18.37 11.65 24.38
CA ARG A 218 17.19 12.46 24.13
C ARG A 218 17.29 13.12 22.76
N ILE A 219 16.23 13.04 21.99
CA ILE A 219 16.16 13.67 20.68
C ILE A 219 14.95 14.62 20.59
N PRO A 220 15.13 15.88 20.16
CA PRO A 220 14.02 16.79 20.00
C PRO A 220 13.12 16.37 18.84
N ILE A 221 11.83 16.71 18.93
CA ILE A 221 10.88 16.58 17.83
C ILE A 221 11.41 17.29 16.58
N TYR A 222 11.22 16.69 15.42
CA TYR A 222 11.61 17.33 14.17
C TYR A 222 10.59 18.39 13.74
N ASP A 223 11.05 19.64 13.59
CA ASP A 223 10.25 20.75 13.05
C ASP A 223 10.75 21.12 11.65
N PRO A 224 9.98 20.78 10.60
CA PRO A 224 10.39 21.09 9.22
C PRO A 224 10.38 22.59 8.88
N ARG A 225 9.85 23.45 9.75
CA ARG A 225 9.86 24.92 9.56
C ARG A 225 11.25 25.49 9.80
N GLY A 226 12.01 24.89 10.71
CA GLY A 226 13.40 25.25 11.01
C GLY A 226 14.44 24.65 10.08
N ASP A 227 14.06 23.70 9.20
CA ASP A 227 15.00 23.03 8.29
C ASP A 227 15.17 23.80 6.98
N THR A 228 16.22 24.62 6.92
CA THR A 228 16.56 25.43 5.74
C THR A 228 17.11 24.60 4.57
N VAL A 229 17.59 23.37 4.81
CA VAL A 229 18.22 22.47 3.81
C VAL A 229 17.17 21.69 3.00
N ARG A 230 15.95 21.54 3.51
CA ARG A 230 14.89 20.75 2.87
C ARG A 230 14.42 21.27 1.50
N ARG A 231 14.81 22.47 1.08
CA ARG A 231 14.46 23.00 -0.26
C ARG A 231 15.00 22.17 -1.43
N SER A 232 16.03 21.34 -1.21
CA SER A 232 16.65 20.50 -2.25
C SER A 232 16.26 19.01 -2.23
N LEU A 233 15.64 18.50 -1.15
CA LEU A 233 15.41 17.06 -0.93
C LEU A 233 13.93 16.64 -0.94
N GLY A 234 13.03 17.55 -1.21
CA GLY A 234 11.60 17.30 -1.14
C GLY A 234 11.06 16.34 -2.19
N ARG A 235 11.50 15.10 -2.25
CA ARG A 235 10.84 13.99 -2.96
C ARG A 235 11.62 12.65 -2.99
N SER A 236 12.66 12.44 -2.21
CA SER A 236 13.51 11.25 -2.34
C SER A 236 13.69 10.47 -1.04
N LEU A 237 12.61 10.26 -0.27
CA LEU A 237 12.62 9.29 0.83
C LEU A 237 11.72 8.09 0.45
N GLN A 238 12.02 7.44 -0.68
CA GLN A 238 11.58 6.08 -0.91
C GLN A 238 12.70 5.11 -0.48
N PRO A 239 12.37 4.01 0.20
CA PRO A 239 13.35 3.01 0.60
C PRO A 239 14.00 2.41 -0.66
N GLY A 240 15.31 2.48 -0.78
CA GLY A 240 16.06 1.80 -1.84
C GLY A 240 17.02 2.63 -2.68
N THR A 241 17.13 3.96 -2.50
CA THR A 241 18.09 4.76 -3.28
C THR A 241 19.38 5.01 -2.50
N VAL A 242 20.47 4.41 -2.98
CA VAL A 242 21.85 4.68 -2.55
C VAL A 242 22.16 6.17 -2.73
N GLN A 243 22.46 6.88 -1.64
CA GLN A 243 22.96 8.26 -1.70
C GLN A 243 24.43 8.26 -2.14
N ARG A 244 24.73 8.87 -3.29
CA ARG A 244 26.07 9.39 -3.56
C ARG A 244 26.27 10.69 -2.79
N GLY A 245 27.44 10.84 -2.14
CA GLY A 245 27.80 11.98 -1.31
C GLY A 245 27.73 13.36 -2.02
N PRO A 246 27.82 14.46 -1.27
CA PRO A 246 27.59 15.81 -1.79
C PRO A 246 28.76 16.29 -2.64
N GLY A 247 28.48 16.48 -3.94
CA GLY A 247 29.32 17.30 -4.81
C GLY A 247 28.91 18.78 -4.72
N PRO A 248 29.74 19.73 -5.20
CA PRO A 248 29.54 21.15 -5.00
C PRO A 248 28.25 21.67 -5.60
N ALA A 249 27.59 22.57 -4.87
CA ALA A 249 26.29 23.14 -5.17
C ALA A 249 26.28 23.98 -6.44
N GLN A 250 26.04 23.35 -7.59
CA GLN A 250 25.58 24.06 -8.78
C GLN A 250 24.08 24.34 -8.65
N ARG A 251 23.66 25.60 -8.87
CA ARG A 251 22.24 25.97 -9.00
C ARG A 251 21.60 25.20 -10.16
N MET A 252 21.06 24.03 -9.87
CA MET A 252 20.33 23.23 -10.87
C MET A 252 19.00 23.93 -11.17
N ARG A 253 18.81 24.36 -12.40
CA ARG A 253 17.50 24.68 -12.96
C ARG A 253 16.56 23.50 -12.70
N SER A 254 15.32 23.74 -12.26
CA SER A 254 14.32 22.70 -12.05
C SER A 254 14.18 21.88 -13.34
N PRO A 255 14.25 20.55 -13.29
CA PRO A 255 14.16 19.72 -14.49
C PRO A 255 12.82 19.93 -15.17
N GLY A 256 12.83 20.16 -16.49
CA GLY A 256 11.63 20.35 -17.28
C GLY A 256 10.63 19.19 -17.10
N ARG A 257 9.34 19.40 -17.37
CA ARG A 257 8.25 18.42 -17.20
C ARG A 257 8.58 17.05 -17.79
N ARG A 258 9.27 17.00 -18.95
CA ARG A 258 9.70 15.76 -19.62
C ARG A 258 10.74 14.99 -18.81
N ALA A 259 11.76 15.67 -18.27
CA ALA A 259 12.81 15.04 -17.45
C ALA A 259 12.25 14.52 -16.12
N ARG A 260 11.29 15.24 -15.50
CA ARG A 260 10.59 14.79 -14.30
C ARG A 260 9.77 13.51 -14.57
N LYS A 261 9.01 13.48 -15.68
CA LYS A 261 8.22 12.29 -16.07
C LYS A 261 9.13 11.10 -16.40
N ARG A 262 10.25 11.32 -17.09
CA ARG A 262 11.24 10.26 -17.38
C ARG A 262 11.84 9.69 -16.09
N ARG A 263 12.22 10.56 -15.14
CA ARG A 263 12.73 10.11 -13.83
C ARG A 263 11.69 9.31 -13.05
N GLU A 264 10.44 9.76 -13.03
CA GLU A 264 9.32 9.06 -12.40
C GLU A 264 9.13 7.66 -13.02
N LEU A 265 9.16 7.55 -14.35
CA LEU A 265 9.09 6.26 -15.04
C LEU A 265 10.23 5.33 -14.66
N LEU A 266 11.48 5.81 -14.62
CA LEU A 266 12.65 5.00 -14.26
C LEU A 266 12.63 4.55 -12.78
N LEU A 267 12.06 5.37 -11.89
CA LEU A 267 11.85 4.99 -10.49
C LEU A 267 10.72 3.98 -10.31
N THR A 268 9.76 3.95 -11.24
CA THR A 268 8.57 3.08 -11.16
C THR A 268 8.81 1.74 -11.84
N ARG A 269 9.51 1.75 -12.98
CA ARG A 269 9.83 0.56 -13.78
C ARG A 269 11.20 0.72 -14.44
N ASN A 270 12.03 -0.30 -14.36
CA ASN A 270 13.36 -0.28 -14.93
C ASN A 270 13.83 -1.69 -15.28
N LEU A 271 14.57 -1.83 -16.38
CA LEU A 271 15.29 -3.04 -16.74
C LEU A 271 16.78 -2.71 -16.78
N GLN A 272 17.59 -3.53 -16.16
CA GLN A 272 19.05 -3.51 -16.21
C GLN A 272 19.52 -4.90 -16.58
N VAL A 273 20.38 -5.01 -17.59
CA VAL A 273 20.97 -6.28 -18.01
C VAL A 273 22.47 -6.25 -17.71
N ASP A 274 22.93 -7.27 -17.03
CA ASP A 274 24.32 -7.59 -16.82
C ASP A 274 24.69 -8.73 -17.80
N SER A 275 25.22 -8.34 -18.94
CA SER A 275 25.58 -9.28 -20.01
C SER A 275 26.69 -10.24 -19.59
N ALA A 276 27.57 -9.83 -18.65
CA ALA A 276 28.68 -10.67 -18.19
C ALA A 276 28.19 -11.87 -17.38
N SER A 277 27.11 -11.70 -16.60
CA SER A 277 26.50 -12.78 -15.82
C SER A 277 25.25 -13.37 -16.46
N HIS A 278 24.89 -12.97 -17.67
CA HIS A 278 23.60 -13.29 -18.32
C HIS A 278 22.39 -13.09 -17.40
N THR A 279 22.43 -12.04 -16.57
CA THR A 279 21.42 -11.76 -15.54
C THR A 279 20.74 -10.42 -15.80
N ALA A 280 19.41 -10.38 -15.71
CA ALA A 280 18.66 -9.14 -15.79
C ALA A 280 17.95 -8.83 -14.47
N PHE A 281 17.82 -7.54 -14.18
CA PHE A 281 17.11 -7.00 -13.02
C PHE A 281 15.96 -6.12 -13.50
N LEU A 282 14.72 -6.57 -13.29
CA LEU A 282 13.51 -5.88 -13.64
C LEU A 282 12.87 -5.33 -12.37
N THR A 283 12.95 -4.03 -12.15
CA THR A 283 12.27 -3.35 -11.03
C THR A 283 10.88 -2.91 -11.48
N LEU A 284 9.85 -3.22 -10.66
CA LEU A 284 8.47 -2.86 -10.92
C LEU A 284 7.76 -2.48 -9.62
N ASN A 285 7.53 -1.19 -9.41
CA ASN A 285 6.98 -0.65 -8.16
C ASN A 285 5.45 -0.42 -8.20
N THR A 286 4.79 -0.69 -9.32
CA THR A 286 3.33 -0.61 -9.44
C THR A 286 2.80 -1.36 -10.65
N PHE A 287 1.53 -1.78 -10.57
CA PHE A 287 0.72 -2.20 -11.71
C PHE A 287 -0.35 -1.16 -12.09
N GLU A 288 -0.21 0.09 -11.68
CA GLU A 288 -1.16 1.14 -12.03
C GLU A 288 -1.06 1.56 -13.51
N HIS A 289 -2.17 2.13 -14.02
CA HIS A 289 -2.19 2.74 -15.35
C HIS A 289 -1.31 4.01 -15.41
N GLY A 290 -0.95 4.42 -16.63
CA GLY A 290 -0.17 5.65 -16.88
C GLY A 290 1.35 5.45 -16.99
N TYR A 291 1.85 4.27 -16.61
CA TYR A 291 3.28 3.96 -16.68
C TYR A 291 3.68 3.16 -17.93
N HIS A 292 2.78 2.99 -18.92
CA HIS A 292 3.02 2.28 -20.19
C HIS A 292 3.58 0.85 -20.01
N LEU A 293 3.08 0.10 -19.01
CA LEU A 293 3.64 -1.19 -18.60
C LEU A 293 3.56 -2.26 -19.70
N ARG A 294 2.47 -2.32 -20.49
CA ARG A 294 2.37 -3.29 -21.60
C ARG A 294 3.50 -3.14 -22.63
N ALA A 295 3.80 -1.89 -23.02
CA ALA A 295 4.89 -1.60 -23.95
C ALA A 295 6.26 -1.87 -23.29
N PHE A 296 6.40 -1.55 -22.02
CA PHE A 296 7.60 -1.82 -21.25
C PHE A 296 7.87 -3.33 -21.15
N PHE A 297 6.88 -4.15 -20.83
CA PHE A 297 7.05 -5.61 -20.77
C PHE A 297 7.45 -6.17 -22.12
N ARG A 298 6.76 -5.82 -23.21
CA ARG A 298 7.11 -6.26 -24.55
C ARG A 298 8.56 -5.92 -24.90
N HIS A 299 8.98 -4.69 -24.69
CA HIS A 299 10.36 -4.27 -24.92
C HIS A 299 11.34 -5.04 -24.03
N SER A 300 11.03 -5.18 -22.73
CA SER A 300 11.92 -5.87 -21.79
C SER A 300 12.14 -7.33 -22.17
N PHE A 301 11.07 -8.07 -22.47
CA PHE A 301 11.20 -9.49 -22.82
C PHE A 301 11.83 -9.69 -24.19
N GLY A 302 11.65 -8.78 -25.17
CA GLY A 302 12.43 -8.76 -26.40
C GLY A 302 13.93 -8.60 -26.14
N VAL A 303 14.32 -7.65 -25.28
CA VAL A 303 15.73 -7.46 -24.88
C VAL A 303 16.30 -8.69 -24.16
N LEU A 304 15.50 -9.35 -23.29
CA LEU A 304 15.95 -10.57 -22.60
C LEU A 304 16.26 -11.69 -23.62
N ALA A 305 15.40 -11.87 -24.62
CA ALA A 305 15.60 -12.84 -25.69
C ALA A 305 16.83 -12.51 -26.56
N GLU A 306 16.94 -11.26 -27.03
CA GLU A 306 18.07 -10.79 -27.85
C GLU A 306 19.43 -10.94 -27.16
N GLN A 307 19.49 -10.70 -25.84
CA GLN A 307 20.73 -10.77 -25.06
C GLN A 307 20.97 -12.14 -24.40
N HIS A 308 20.16 -13.14 -24.73
CA HIS A 308 20.26 -14.50 -24.20
C HIS A 308 20.39 -14.56 -22.67
N VAL A 309 19.52 -13.77 -21.98
CA VAL A 309 19.48 -13.70 -20.52
C VAL A 309 19.02 -15.06 -19.97
N ARG A 310 19.76 -15.59 -18.99
CA ARG A 310 19.46 -16.87 -18.34
C ARG A 310 18.80 -16.71 -16.96
N ASN A 311 19.07 -15.60 -16.26
CA ASN A 311 18.56 -15.33 -14.93
C ASN A 311 17.84 -13.98 -14.91
N LEU A 312 16.58 -13.98 -14.42
CA LEU A 312 15.77 -12.76 -14.31
C LEU A 312 15.39 -12.52 -12.85
N VAL A 313 15.85 -11.43 -12.27
CA VAL A 313 15.43 -10.96 -10.94
C VAL A 313 14.34 -9.93 -11.12
N ILE A 314 13.14 -10.21 -10.61
CA ILE A 314 11.98 -9.30 -10.67
C ILE A 314 11.73 -8.72 -9.28
N ASP A 315 12.00 -7.43 -9.11
CA ASP A 315 11.79 -6.74 -7.84
C ASP A 315 10.39 -6.12 -7.77
N VAL A 316 9.53 -6.77 -6.99
CA VAL A 316 8.16 -6.30 -6.69
C VAL A 316 7.94 -6.06 -5.18
N ARG A 317 9.02 -5.99 -4.39
CA ARG A 317 8.92 -5.79 -2.92
C ARG A 317 8.28 -4.47 -2.52
N SER A 318 8.27 -3.47 -3.40
CA SER A 318 7.65 -2.15 -3.19
C SER A 318 6.35 -1.97 -3.99
N ASN A 319 5.85 -3.03 -4.64
CA ASN A 319 4.70 -2.97 -5.53
C ASN A 319 3.38 -3.23 -4.77
N GLY A 320 2.63 -2.17 -4.50
CA GLY A 320 1.32 -2.24 -3.84
C GLY A 320 0.18 -2.80 -4.71
N GLY A 321 0.46 -3.22 -5.93
CA GLY A 321 -0.54 -3.71 -6.87
C GLY A 321 -0.96 -2.65 -7.90
N GLY A 322 -2.23 -2.71 -8.30
CA GLY A 322 -2.83 -1.89 -9.34
C GLY A 322 -3.79 -2.70 -10.21
N ASP A 323 -3.69 -2.58 -11.53
CA ASP A 323 -4.55 -3.30 -12.47
C ASP A 323 -4.13 -4.77 -12.63
N ALA A 324 -5.03 -5.68 -12.30
CA ALA A 324 -4.83 -7.11 -12.45
C ALA A 324 -4.58 -7.56 -13.90
N SER A 325 -5.07 -6.80 -14.91
CA SER A 325 -4.78 -7.11 -16.31
C SER A 325 -3.31 -6.87 -16.66
N LEU A 326 -2.64 -5.91 -16.00
CA LEU A 326 -1.22 -5.64 -16.19
C LEU A 326 -0.35 -6.68 -15.50
N SER A 327 -0.72 -7.12 -14.29
CA SER A 327 -0.05 -8.25 -13.64
C SER A 327 -0.21 -9.55 -14.45
N THR A 328 -1.40 -9.80 -15.02
CA THR A 328 -1.67 -10.93 -15.91
C THR A 328 -0.77 -10.90 -17.16
N VAL A 329 -0.57 -9.72 -17.77
CA VAL A 329 0.34 -9.59 -18.94
C VAL A 329 1.75 -10.00 -18.56
N LEU A 330 2.30 -9.55 -17.42
CA LEU A 330 3.62 -9.95 -16.95
C LEU A 330 3.68 -11.46 -16.65
N THR A 331 2.66 -12.00 -15.97
CA THR A 331 2.58 -13.44 -15.67
C THR A 331 2.67 -14.29 -16.94
N ARG A 332 2.03 -13.87 -18.04
CA ARG A 332 2.01 -14.62 -19.30
C ARG A 332 3.36 -14.73 -20.02
N TYR A 333 4.32 -13.85 -19.72
CA TYR A 333 5.71 -13.98 -20.21
C TYR A 333 6.54 -15.02 -19.45
N LEU A 334 6.05 -15.51 -18.29
CA LEU A 334 6.82 -16.28 -17.33
C LEU A 334 6.20 -17.64 -16.98
N ILE A 335 4.88 -17.77 -17.12
CA ILE A 335 4.15 -18.95 -16.67
C ILE A 335 4.11 -20.02 -17.75
N ASP A 336 4.37 -21.30 -17.40
CA ASP A 336 4.43 -22.41 -18.34
C ASP A 336 3.05 -22.97 -18.71
N LYS A 337 2.06 -22.78 -17.83
CA LYS A 337 0.73 -23.38 -17.96
C LYS A 337 -0.37 -22.32 -18.05
N LYS A 338 -1.52 -22.69 -18.66
CA LYS A 338 -2.70 -21.85 -18.61
C LYS A 338 -3.17 -21.67 -17.16
N PHE A 339 -3.62 -20.47 -16.81
CA PHE A 339 -4.07 -20.12 -15.47
C PHE A 339 -5.34 -19.27 -15.48
N LYS A 340 -6.05 -19.24 -14.38
CA LYS A 340 -7.19 -18.33 -14.11
C LYS A 340 -6.78 -17.26 -13.10
N LEU A 341 -7.44 -16.12 -13.13
CA LEU A 341 -7.27 -15.11 -12.09
C LEU A 341 -8.02 -15.46 -10.80
N ALA A 342 -9.14 -16.16 -10.91
CA ALA A 342 -9.98 -16.48 -9.79
C ALA A 342 -10.81 -17.75 -10.02
N ASP A 343 -10.99 -18.50 -8.96
CA ASP A 343 -12.01 -19.55 -8.88
C ASP A 343 -13.37 -18.98 -8.52
N SER A 344 -13.38 -17.81 -7.85
CA SER A 344 -14.61 -17.08 -7.55
C SER A 344 -14.34 -15.58 -7.43
N LEU A 345 -15.20 -14.78 -8.08
CA LEU A 345 -15.18 -13.32 -7.98
C LEU A 345 -16.63 -12.82 -7.87
N TYR A 346 -17.05 -12.39 -6.68
CA TYR A 346 -18.46 -12.06 -6.43
C TYR A 346 -18.65 -10.80 -5.59
N ALA A 347 -19.78 -10.13 -5.85
CA ALA A 347 -20.36 -9.10 -5.00
C ALA A 347 -21.57 -9.66 -4.24
N VAL A 348 -21.85 -9.11 -3.06
CA VAL A 348 -23.01 -9.51 -2.23
C VAL A 348 -24.29 -8.79 -2.64
N ARG A 349 -24.16 -7.66 -3.35
CA ARG A 349 -25.27 -6.78 -3.70
C ARG A 349 -24.98 -5.98 -4.97
N ARG A 350 -26.00 -5.51 -5.69
CA ARG A 350 -25.86 -4.64 -6.87
C ARG A 350 -26.22 -3.19 -6.58
N HIS A 351 -27.15 -2.93 -5.68
CA HIS A 351 -27.58 -1.60 -5.27
C HIS A 351 -28.03 -1.56 -3.81
N SER A 352 -28.01 -0.38 -3.20
CA SER A 352 -28.44 -0.16 -1.81
C SER A 352 -28.85 1.30 -1.62
N ARG A 353 -29.68 1.57 -0.59
CA ARG A 353 -29.97 2.93 -0.12
C ARG A 353 -28.72 3.76 0.23
N TYR A 354 -27.60 3.11 0.44
CA TYR A 354 -26.32 3.74 0.76
C TYR A 354 -25.52 4.20 -0.46
N ASP A 355 -25.98 3.93 -1.70
CA ASP A 355 -25.26 4.29 -2.93
C ASP A 355 -25.02 5.81 -3.05
N ARG A 356 -25.89 6.62 -2.46
CA ARG A 356 -25.77 8.09 -2.39
C ARG A 356 -24.51 8.57 -1.63
N TYR A 357 -23.92 7.74 -0.76
CA TYR A 357 -22.68 8.06 -0.03
C TYR A 357 -21.43 7.55 -0.73
N ILE A 358 -21.59 6.70 -1.74
CA ILE A 358 -20.51 6.13 -2.53
C ILE A 358 -20.19 7.08 -3.68
N ASN A 359 -18.94 7.48 -3.82
CA ASN A 359 -18.52 8.32 -4.93
C ASN A 359 -18.77 7.57 -6.26
N ASN A 360 -19.53 8.16 -7.17
CA ASN A 360 -20.03 7.53 -8.41
C ASN A 360 -20.82 6.22 -8.16
N GLY A 361 -21.55 6.12 -7.05
CA GLY A 361 -22.25 4.91 -6.64
C GLY A 361 -23.19 4.33 -7.70
N PHE A 362 -23.93 5.19 -8.41
CA PHE A 362 -24.78 4.78 -9.53
C PHE A 362 -23.98 4.08 -10.65
N LEU A 363 -22.85 4.65 -11.06
CA LEU A 363 -21.97 4.07 -12.09
C LEU A 363 -21.45 2.69 -11.65
N TYR A 364 -20.98 2.58 -10.41
CA TYR A 364 -20.51 1.29 -9.88
C TYR A 364 -21.63 0.25 -9.78
N SER A 365 -22.85 0.65 -9.42
CA SER A 365 -24.01 -0.23 -9.37
C SER A 365 -24.41 -0.70 -10.76
N PHE A 366 -24.40 0.19 -11.76
CA PHE A 366 -24.63 -0.12 -13.16
C PHE A 366 -23.56 -1.06 -13.74
N LEU A 367 -22.27 -0.78 -13.49
CA LEU A 367 -21.17 -1.67 -13.91
C LEU A 367 -21.27 -3.05 -13.24
N THR A 368 -21.63 -3.10 -11.97
CA THR A 368 -21.87 -4.39 -11.28
C THR A 368 -23.03 -5.14 -11.90
N PHE A 369 -24.11 -4.44 -12.29
CA PHE A 369 -25.26 -5.04 -12.95
C PHE A 369 -24.89 -5.69 -14.28
N ILE A 370 -24.12 -5.01 -15.12
CA ILE A 370 -23.69 -5.52 -16.44
C ILE A 370 -22.67 -6.66 -16.28
N ALA A 371 -21.68 -6.48 -15.38
CA ALA A 371 -20.53 -7.37 -15.29
C ALA A 371 -20.80 -8.67 -14.49
N SER A 372 -21.92 -8.74 -13.75
CA SER A 372 -22.18 -9.87 -12.87
C SER A 372 -23.55 -10.50 -13.06
N SER A 373 -23.64 -11.81 -12.82
CA SER A 373 -24.89 -12.58 -12.82
C SER A 373 -25.13 -13.22 -11.44
N ARG A 374 -26.41 -13.28 -11.03
CA ARG A 374 -26.79 -13.94 -9.78
C ARG A 374 -26.64 -15.45 -9.95
N ARG A 375 -26.08 -16.12 -8.93
CA ARG A 375 -25.97 -17.58 -8.89
C ARG A 375 -26.79 -18.19 -7.75
N PRO A 376 -26.91 -19.53 -7.70
CA PRO A 376 -27.70 -20.24 -6.66
C PRO A 376 -27.26 -19.92 -5.21
N ASP A 377 -26.00 -19.55 -4.98
CA ASP A 377 -25.48 -19.09 -3.69
C ASP A 377 -26.00 -17.70 -3.27
N GLY A 378 -26.87 -17.08 -4.08
CA GLY A 378 -27.47 -15.79 -3.84
C GLY A 378 -26.56 -14.59 -4.16
N LYS A 379 -25.31 -14.81 -4.56
CA LYS A 379 -24.31 -13.77 -4.84
C LYS A 379 -24.25 -13.42 -6.33
N TYR A 380 -23.60 -12.30 -6.64
CA TYR A 380 -23.45 -11.74 -7.99
C TYR A 380 -22.03 -11.99 -8.49
N HIS A 381 -21.86 -13.00 -9.33
CA HIS A 381 -20.57 -13.47 -9.81
C HIS A 381 -20.13 -12.79 -11.09
N PHE A 382 -18.85 -12.40 -11.17
CA PHE A 382 -18.20 -11.91 -12.37
C PHE A 382 -17.59 -13.08 -13.14
N GLY A 383 -18.47 -13.83 -13.83
CA GLY A 383 -18.16 -15.13 -14.40
C GLY A 383 -17.06 -15.15 -15.47
N TYR A 384 -16.70 -14.02 -16.10
CA TYR A 384 -15.60 -13.97 -17.06
C TYR A 384 -14.29 -14.44 -16.41
N PHE A 385 -13.87 -13.81 -15.31
CA PHE A 385 -12.59 -14.16 -14.65
C PHE A 385 -12.59 -15.53 -13.99
N GLU A 386 -13.76 -16.07 -13.65
CA GLU A 386 -13.89 -17.41 -13.08
C GLU A 386 -13.74 -18.52 -14.12
N ARG A 387 -14.06 -18.26 -15.40
CA ARG A 387 -14.03 -19.26 -16.48
C ARG A 387 -12.90 -19.05 -17.47
N HIS A 388 -12.37 -17.81 -17.58
CA HIS A 388 -11.36 -17.49 -18.58
C HIS A 388 -9.98 -18.00 -18.15
N TYR A 389 -9.36 -18.78 -19.04
CA TYR A 389 -7.98 -19.23 -18.90
C TYR A 389 -7.06 -18.37 -19.75
N PHE A 390 -6.12 -17.72 -19.11
CA PHE A 390 -5.01 -17.02 -19.75
C PHE A 390 -3.94 -18.04 -20.14
N ARG A 391 -3.35 -17.86 -21.33
CA ARG A 391 -2.29 -18.74 -21.84
C ARG A 391 -0.95 -18.01 -21.79
N PRO A 392 0.18 -18.73 -21.63
CA PRO A 392 1.51 -18.19 -21.84
C PRO A 392 1.60 -17.47 -23.18
N TYR A 393 2.47 -16.44 -23.26
CA TYR A 393 2.86 -15.91 -24.55
C TYR A 393 3.79 -16.90 -25.25
N ARG A 394 3.72 -17.00 -26.58
CA ARG A 394 4.63 -17.84 -27.38
C ARG A 394 5.89 -17.06 -27.76
N ASN A 395 5.72 -15.78 -28.08
CA ASN A 395 6.82 -14.91 -28.45
C ASN A 395 7.42 -14.29 -27.19
N ASP A 396 8.75 -14.25 -27.14
CA ASP A 396 9.53 -13.68 -26.03
C ASP A 396 9.15 -14.27 -24.65
N HIS A 397 8.71 -15.53 -24.63
CA HIS A 397 8.53 -16.28 -23.38
C HIS A 397 9.88 -16.47 -22.71
N PHE A 398 9.94 -16.31 -21.40
CA PHE A 398 11.18 -16.43 -20.65
C PHE A 398 11.24 -17.79 -19.94
N ASP A 399 12.08 -18.68 -20.42
CA ASP A 399 12.25 -20.06 -19.91
C ASP A 399 13.42 -20.19 -18.91
N GLY A 400 14.20 -19.11 -18.68
CA GLY A 400 15.31 -19.07 -17.72
C GLY A 400 14.86 -19.07 -16.26
N GLN A 401 15.84 -19.00 -15.34
CA GLN A 401 15.58 -18.93 -13.90
C GLN A 401 15.02 -17.56 -13.50
N VAL A 402 13.94 -17.55 -12.72
CA VAL A 402 13.26 -16.35 -12.27
C VAL A 402 13.31 -16.23 -10.76
N TYR A 403 13.80 -15.11 -10.25
CA TYR A 403 13.84 -14.78 -8.83
C TYR A 403 12.94 -13.59 -8.55
N ILE A 404 11.83 -13.80 -7.82
CA ILE A 404 10.86 -12.74 -7.51
C ILE A 404 11.13 -12.22 -6.10
N LEU A 405 11.55 -10.94 -5.99
CA LEU A 405 11.78 -10.32 -4.70
C LEU A 405 10.47 -9.81 -4.11
N THR A 406 10.08 -10.35 -2.94
CA THR A 406 8.83 -10.01 -2.25
C THR A 406 9.07 -9.33 -0.90
N GLY A 407 8.02 -8.71 -0.36
CA GLY A 407 8.01 -8.09 0.97
C GLY A 407 6.65 -7.56 1.36
N GLY A 408 6.54 -6.97 2.54
CA GLY A 408 5.25 -6.51 3.10
C GLY A 408 4.49 -5.46 2.28
N ASN A 409 5.13 -4.80 1.30
CA ASN A 409 4.43 -3.94 0.34
C ASN A 409 4.01 -4.69 -0.94
N SER A 410 4.41 -5.96 -1.15
CA SER A 410 3.88 -6.77 -2.25
C SER A 410 2.42 -7.08 -1.98
N PHE A 411 1.49 -6.40 -2.67
CA PHE A 411 0.08 -6.39 -2.29
C PHE A 411 -0.85 -6.46 -3.52
N SER A 412 -2.09 -6.94 -3.34
CA SER A 412 -3.15 -6.90 -4.36
C SER A 412 -2.75 -7.61 -5.68
N ALA A 413 -2.72 -6.92 -6.83
CA ALA A 413 -2.35 -7.48 -8.13
C ALA A 413 -0.93 -8.09 -8.14
N THR A 414 -0.04 -7.64 -7.26
CA THR A 414 1.29 -8.24 -7.09
C THR A 414 1.21 -9.64 -6.47
N CYS A 415 0.26 -9.86 -5.54
CA CYS A 415 0.03 -11.19 -5.00
C CYS A 415 -0.61 -12.13 -6.03
N LEU A 416 -1.43 -11.61 -6.95
CA LEU A 416 -1.94 -12.42 -8.08
C LEU A 416 -0.78 -12.87 -8.97
N PHE A 417 0.15 -11.97 -9.30
CA PHE A 417 1.35 -12.26 -10.07
C PHE A 417 2.26 -13.28 -9.38
N ALA A 418 2.71 -12.99 -8.17
CA ALA A 418 3.63 -13.86 -7.45
C ALA A 418 3.00 -15.22 -7.12
N GLY A 419 1.71 -15.23 -6.74
CA GLY A 419 0.98 -16.44 -6.39
C GLY A 419 0.65 -17.35 -7.58
N ALA A 420 0.56 -16.81 -8.80
CA ALA A 420 0.38 -17.60 -10.01
C ALA A 420 1.67 -18.33 -10.41
N LEU A 421 2.82 -17.79 -10.06
CA LEU A 421 4.15 -18.32 -10.43
C LEU A 421 4.77 -19.18 -9.32
N LYS A 422 4.30 -19.04 -8.07
CA LYS A 422 4.82 -19.83 -6.94
C LYS A 422 4.65 -21.32 -7.18
N GLY A 423 5.76 -22.06 -6.99
CA GLY A 423 5.81 -23.51 -7.19
C GLY A 423 6.11 -23.96 -8.64
N GLN A 424 6.32 -23.02 -9.60
CA GLN A 424 6.86 -23.36 -10.89
C GLN A 424 8.37 -23.64 -10.76
N SER A 425 8.88 -24.66 -11.42
CA SER A 425 10.22 -25.24 -11.20
C SER A 425 11.37 -24.25 -11.40
N ASN A 426 11.21 -23.30 -12.33
CA ASN A 426 12.21 -22.27 -12.62
C ASN A 426 11.94 -20.94 -11.89
N VAL A 427 11.01 -20.88 -10.93
CA VAL A 427 10.65 -19.66 -10.19
C VAL A 427 10.96 -19.83 -8.70
N THR A 428 11.71 -18.88 -8.14
CA THR A 428 12.02 -18.80 -6.71
C THR A 428 11.58 -17.45 -6.14
N LEU A 429 10.71 -17.45 -5.14
CA LEU A 429 10.36 -16.24 -4.39
C LEU A 429 11.39 -16.01 -3.30
N VAL A 430 11.97 -14.80 -3.25
CA VAL A 430 13.04 -14.44 -2.29
C VAL A 430 12.62 -13.21 -1.48
N GLY A 431 12.76 -13.27 -0.17
CA GLY A 431 12.53 -12.10 0.66
C GLY A 431 11.68 -12.33 1.89
N GLU A 432 10.65 -11.49 2.07
CA GLU A 432 9.68 -11.59 3.16
C GLU A 432 8.32 -12.00 2.61
N GLU A 433 7.44 -12.49 3.47
CA GLU A 433 6.02 -12.71 3.18
C GLU A 433 5.40 -11.49 2.48
N THR A 434 4.52 -11.71 1.51
CA THR A 434 3.78 -10.60 0.88
C THR A 434 2.78 -9.98 1.86
N GLY A 435 2.53 -8.67 1.75
CA GLY A 435 1.52 -8.00 2.59
C GLY A 435 0.08 -8.30 2.23
N GLY A 436 -0.19 -8.84 1.05
CA GLY A 436 -1.51 -9.29 0.63
C GLY A 436 -1.69 -10.81 0.75
N ALA A 437 -2.93 -11.25 0.99
CA ALA A 437 -3.25 -12.66 1.24
C ALA A 437 -3.07 -13.54 0.00
N TYR A 438 -2.64 -14.80 0.24
CA TYR A 438 -2.39 -15.80 -0.80
C TYR A 438 -3.66 -16.49 -1.31
N TYR A 439 -4.62 -16.79 -0.42
CA TYR A 439 -5.87 -17.45 -0.75
C TYR A 439 -6.78 -16.59 -1.64
N GLY A 440 -6.80 -15.29 -1.39
CA GLY A 440 -7.63 -14.32 -2.07
C GLY A 440 -7.76 -13.03 -1.28
N ASN A 441 -8.42 -12.05 -1.85
CA ASN A 441 -8.57 -10.74 -1.23
C ASN A 441 -9.98 -10.16 -1.48
N THR A 442 -10.24 -9.02 -0.89
CA THR A 442 -11.45 -8.25 -1.17
C THR A 442 -11.04 -6.99 -1.91
N ALA A 443 -11.16 -7.05 -3.22
CA ALA A 443 -10.75 -5.98 -4.12
C ALA A 443 -11.80 -5.80 -5.23
N TRP A 444 -11.40 -5.19 -6.35
CA TRP A 444 -12.24 -4.92 -7.50
C TRP A 444 -13.34 -3.90 -7.23
N MET A 445 -13.40 -2.91 -8.09
CA MET A 445 -14.32 -1.78 -7.94
C MET A 445 -14.28 -1.23 -6.51
N ILE A 446 -13.24 -0.43 -6.20
CA ILE A 446 -12.99 0.09 -4.85
C ILE A 446 -13.29 1.59 -4.79
N PRO A 447 -14.57 2.02 -4.80
CA PRO A 447 -14.92 3.43 -4.64
C PRO A 447 -14.58 3.95 -3.23
N ASP A 448 -14.44 5.26 -3.12
CA ASP A 448 -14.48 5.94 -1.83
C ASP A 448 -15.94 6.18 -1.42
N VAL A 449 -16.23 5.97 -0.14
CA VAL A 449 -17.45 6.44 0.52
C VAL A 449 -17.12 7.73 1.24
N THR A 450 -18.02 8.71 1.19
CA THR A 450 -17.87 9.99 1.89
C THR A 450 -18.97 10.14 2.92
N LEU A 451 -18.59 10.30 4.19
CA LEU A 451 -19.53 10.49 5.30
C LEU A 451 -20.21 11.85 5.23
N PRO A 452 -21.50 11.95 5.58
CA PRO A 452 -22.31 13.14 5.29
C PRO A 452 -21.93 14.38 6.11
N GLU A 453 -21.47 14.24 7.37
CA GLU A 453 -21.19 15.37 8.26
C GLU A 453 -19.70 15.75 8.25
N THR A 454 -18.84 14.83 8.65
CA THR A 454 -17.39 15.07 8.77
C THR A 454 -16.65 15.10 7.44
N LYS A 455 -17.25 14.55 6.38
CA LYS A 455 -16.63 14.31 5.07
C LYS A 455 -15.42 13.35 5.14
N VAL A 456 -15.21 12.67 6.26
CA VAL A 456 -14.27 11.54 6.35
C VAL A 456 -14.63 10.53 5.29
N ARG A 457 -13.60 9.92 4.69
CA ARG A 457 -13.78 8.96 3.59
C ARG A 457 -13.25 7.60 4.00
N PHE A 458 -13.78 6.56 3.36
CA PHE A 458 -13.20 5.24 3.45
C PHE A 458 -13.31 4.49 2.13
N ARG A 459 -12.37 3.61 1.86
CA ARG A 459 -12.39 2.74 0.68
C ARG A 459 -13.32 1.57 0.91
N LEU A 460 -14.13 1.25 -0.09
CA LEU A 460 -15.12 0.18 -0.03
C LEU A 460 -14.91 -0.79 -1.21
N PRO A 461 -14.19 -1.91 -1.03
CA PRO A 461 -14.13 -2.93 -2.07
C PRO A 461 -15.47 -3.63 -2.20
N ARG A 462 -15.91 -3.84 -3.45
CA ARG A 462 -17.25 -4.37 -3.74
C ARG A 462 -17.27 -5.87 -4.09
N PHE A 463 -16.10 -6.47 -4.36
CA PHE A 463 -16.01 -7.87 -4.75
C PHE A 463 -15.06 -8.64 -3.84
N ARG A 464 -15.44 -9.88 -3.55
CA ARG A 464 -14.57 -10.89 -2.95
C ARG A 464 -13.96 -11.73 -4.07
N LEU A 465 -12.64 -11.81 -4.08
CA LEU A 465 -11.84 -12.66 -4.94
C LEU A 465 -11.32 -13.85 -4.15
N VAL A 466 -11.59 -15.06 -4.62
CA VAL A 466 -10.93 -16.31 -4.22
C VAL A 466 -10.06 -16.74 -5.39
N VAL A 467 -8.75 -16.71 -5.22
CA VAL A 467 -7.79 -16.98 -6.30
C VAL A 467 -7.84 -18.47 -6.63
N ASP A 468 -7.68 -19.30 -5.62
CA ASP A 468 -7.66 -20.76 -5.74
C ASP A 468 -8.27 -21.37 -4.48
N ARG A 469 -9.33 -22.17 -4.66
CA ARG A 469 -10.05 -22.81 -3.55
C ARG A 469 -9.27 -23.95 -2.89
N GLN A 470 -8.27 -24.48 -3.58
CA GLN A 470 -7.42 -25.57 -3.05
C GLN A 470 -6.36 -25.05 -2.08
N ARG A 471 -6.06 -23.74 -2.11
CA ARG A 471 -5.15 -23.12 -1.16
C ARG A 471 -5.76 -23.05 0.23
N GLU A 472 -4.92 -23.13 1.23
CA GLU A 472 -5.34 -22.96 2.61
C GLU A 472 -5.82 -21.51 2.89
N LYS A 473 -6.97 -21.40 3.53
CA LYS A 473 -7.54 -20.11 3.98
C LYS A 473 -6.99 -19.75 5.37
N ASN A 474 -5.69 -19.61 5.51
CA ASN A 474 -5.04 -19.30 6.79
C ASN A 474 -4.90 -17.80 7.10
N GLY A 475 -5.32 -16.92 6.17
CA GLY A 475 -5.22 -15.46 6.34
C GLY A 475 -3.80 -14.91 6.19
N LEU A 476 -2.85 -15.70 5.70
CA LEU A 476 -1.46 -15.29 5.52
C LEU A 476 -1.19 -14.85 4.07
N GLY A 477 -0.09 -14.12 3.89
CA GLY A 477 0.46 -13.76 2.60
C GLY A 477 1.17 -14.93 1.91
N ILE A 478 1.80 -14.65 0.77
CA ILE A 478 2.64 -15.62 0.07
C ILE A 478 3.98 -15.69 0.80
N GLN A 479 4.30 -16.86 1.33
CA GLN A 479 5.60 -17.10 1.96
C GLN A 479 6.67 -17.21 0.87
N PRO A 480 7.86 -16.58 1.04
CA PRO A 480 8.97 -16.76 0.12
C PRO A 480 9.51 -18.20 0.18
N ASP A 481 10.08 -18.69 -0.92
CA ASP A 481 10.76 -19.99 -0.94
C ASP A 481 12.13 -19.87 -0.24
N VAL A 482 12.77 -18.71 -0.38
CA VAL A 482 14.03 -18.37 0.29
C VAL A 482 13.85 -17.09 1.11
N PRO A 483 13.79 -17.20 2.45
CA PRO A 483 13.71 -16.04 3.32
C PRO A 483 14.95 -15.14 3.19
N ALA A 484 14.73 -13.83 3.13
CA ALA A 484 15.75 -12.79 3.21
C ALA A 484 15.21 -11.67 4.10
N LEU A 485 15.49 -11.78 5.39
CA LEU A 485 14.97 -10.88 6.41
C LEU A 485 15.87 -9.65 6.61
N PRO A 486 15.33 -8.50 7.04
CA PRO A 486 16.14 -7.32 7.34
C PRO A 486 17.05 -7.57 8.54
N SER A 487 18.22 -6.91 8.56
CA SER A 487 19.09 -6.84 9.73
C SER A 487 19.55 -5.41 9.98
N ALA A 488 19.87 -5.09 11.22
CA ALA A 488 20.41 -3.79 11.61
C ALA A 488 21.71 -3.47 10.86
N GLU A 489 22.58 -4.48 10.69
CA GLU A 489 23.83 -4.37 9.95
C GLU A 489 23.59 -4.02 8.47
N ALA A 490 22.71 -4.77 7.79
CA ALA A 490 22.40 -4.51 6.38
C ALA A 490 21.81 -3.12 6.18
N ILE A 491 20.90 -2.69 7.09
CA ILE A 491 20.34 -1.33 7.09
C ILE A 491 21.46 -0.30 7.31
N GLY A 492 22.34 -0.50 8.27
CA GLY A 492 23.46 0.40 8.58
C GLY A 492 24.39 0.59 7.40
N LYS A 493 24.80 -0.50 6.75
CA LYS A 493 25.65 -0.52 5.56
C LYS A 493 24.92 -0.09 4.28
N GLY A 494 23.59 0.09 4.30
CA GLY A 494 22.80 0.40 3.12
C GLY A 494 22.77 -0.74 2.09
N LEU A 495 22.94 -1.98 2.53
CA LEU A 495 22.94 -3.16 1.68
C LEU A 495 21.52 -3.55 1.29
N ASP A 496 21.33 -3.88 0.03
CA ASP A 496 20.12 -4.54 -0.46
C ASP A 496 20.25 -6.05 -0.28
N PHE A 497 19.89 -6.52 0.93
CA PHE A 497 20.03 -7.91 1.33
C PHE A 497 19.19 -8.90 0.51
N LYS A 498 18.03 -8.47 -0.02
CA LYS A 498 17.19 -9.33 -0.88
C LYS A 498 17.82 -9.53 -2.27
N THR A 499 18.29 -8.45 -2.87
CA THR A 499 19.03 -8.55 -4.13
C THR A 499 20.37 -9.29 -3.95
N ALA A 500 21.05 -9.10 -2.82
CA ALA A 500 22.26 -9.86 -2.50
C ALA A 500 21.97 -11.36 -2.40
N ARG A 501 20.88 -11.75 -1.73
CA ARG A 501 20.47 -13.16 -1.63
C ARG A 501 20.11 -13.77 -2.98
N ALA A 502 19.39 -13.04 -3.83
CA ALA A 502 19.09 -13.51 -5.19
C ALA A 502 20.38 -13.72 -6.03
N LYS A 503 21.33 -12.79 -5.94
CA LYS A 503 22.65 -12.93 -6.62
C LYS A 503 23.45 -14.14 -6.10
N GLU A 504 23.35 -14.43 -4.81
CA GLU A 504 23.98 -15.62 -4.21
C GLU A 504 23.35 -16.91 -4.78
N LEU A 505 22.03 -16.99 -4.85
CA LEU A 505 21.32 -18.14 -5.45
C LEU A 505 21.69 -18.34 -6.91
N ILE A 506 21.80 -17.27 -7.69
CA ILE A 506 22.24 -17.34 -9.09
C ILE A 506 23.64 -17.95 -9.18
N ARG A 507 24.59 -17.52 -8.33
CA ARG A 507 25.95 -18.08 -8.31
C ARG A 507 25.97 -19.56 -7.96
N LEU A 508 25.20 -19.96 -6.93
CA LEU A 508 25.09 -21.36 -6.54
C LEU A 508 24.52 -22.25 -7.66
N HIS A 509 23.50 -21.77 -8.36
CA HIS A 509 22.96 -22.50 -9.54
C HIS A 509 23.97 -22.63 -10.68
N SER A 510 24.75 -21.59 -10.92
CA SER A 510 25.76 -21.61 -12.01
C SER A 510 26.99 -22.46 -11.69
N SER A 511 27.30 -22.67 -10.40
CA SER A 511 28.45 -23.52 -9.97
C SER A 511 28.06 -25.00 -9.76
N GLY A 512 26.79 -25.34 -9.80
CA GLY A 512 26.29 -26.72 -9.69
C GLY A 512 25.92 -27.35 -11.06
N GLN A 513 26.10 -26.62 -12.12
CA GLN A 513 26.06 -27.07 -13.54
C GLN A 513 27.46 -27.23 -14.08
#